data_7746b8d9a20523e2bc9669cebadd0fe7
#
_entry.id   7746b8d9a20523e2bc9669cebadd0fe7
#
_cell.length_a   1.000
_cell.length_b   1.000
_cell.length_c   1.000
_cell.angle_alpha   90.00
_cell.angle_beta   90.00
_cell.angle_gamma   90.00
#
_symmetry.space_group_name_H-M   'P 1'
#
loop_
_entity.id
_entity.type
_entity.pdbx_description
1 polymer ?
#
loop_
_entity_poly.entity_id
_entity_poly.type
_entity_poly.pdbx_seq_one_letter_code
_entity_poly.pdbx_strand_id
1 'polypeptide(L)'
;MRGFQFVTAKDRPPRVLALGAHADDIEIGAGGTVLRLVEEHPGVEFKWVVLTGKGDRQTEAHRSAEAFLGPVTASVELPGFRDGFLPYDGREVKSFFETLKPFEPDLILTHYRGDLHQDHRLTCELTWNTFRDHLILEYEIPKYDGDLGTPNFYVPLREDQVRRKIDLLAEHFASQRVKHWYERETFLGLMRIRGLECHVAGHAEGFYCRKVVLAGAD
;
A
#
# COMPACT_ATOMS: atom_id res chain seq x y z
N MET A 1 6.07 20.42 -10.58
CA MET A 1 7.10 19.61 -9.90
C MET A 1 7.78 18.73 -10.94
N ARG A 2 9.07 18.39 -10.79
CA ARG A 2 9.73 17.43 -11.71
C ARG A 2 9.63 16.04 -11.12
N GLY A 3 9.28 15.04 -11.94
CA GLY A 3 9.09 13.67 -11.50
C GLY A 3 10.33 12.80 -11.69
N PHE A 4 10.39 11.73 -10.94
CA PHE A 4 11.26 10.58 -11.18
C PHE A 4 10.44 9.47 -11.86
N GLN A 5 11.12 8.64 -12.64
CA GLN A 5 10.52 7.42 -13.17
C GLN A 5 11.03 6.24 -12.35
N PHE A 6 10.11 5.32 -12.03
CA PHE A 6 10.47 4.05 -11.42
C PHE A 6 11.03 3.13 -12.50
N VAL A 7 12.34 2.93 -12.47
CA VAL A 7 13.05 2.02 -13.38
C VAL A 7 13.85 1.05 -12.54
N THR A 8 13.73 -0.23 -12.81
CA THR A 8 14.57 -1.25 -12.17
C THR A 8 15.82 -1.48 -12.99
N ALA A 9 16.98 -1.57 -12.32
CA ALA A 9 18.26 -1.87 -12.94
C ALA A 9 18.46 -3.36 -13.26
N LYS A 10 17.46 -4.21 -12.99
CA LYS A 10 17.54 -5.67 -13.15
C LYS A 10 16.89 -6.10 -14.48
N ASP A 11 17.51 -7.07 -15.15
CA ASP A 11 16.98 -7.71 -16.36
C ASP A 11 15.78 -8.63 -16.08
N ARG A 12 14.87 -8.20 -15.23
CA ARG A 12 13.63 -8.91 -14.88
C ARG A 12 12.50 -7.91 -14.63
N PRO A 13 11.24 -8.36 -14.69
CA PRO A 13 10.11 -7.52 -14.29
C PRO A 13 10.26 -6.95 -12.88
N PRO A 14 9.72 -5.74 -12.61
CA PRO A 14 9.69 -5.16 -11.28
C PRO A 14 8.95 -6.06 -10.29
N ARG A 15 9.43 -6.14 -9.05
CA ARG A 15 8.77 -6.85 -7.96
C ARG A 15 8.29 -5.86 -6.90
N VAL A 16 7.01 -5.91 -6.59
CA VAL A 16 6.37 -5.03 -5.61
C VAL A 16 5.84 -5.85 -4.44
N LEU A 17 6.31 -5.53 -3.23
CA LEU A 17 5.77 -6.07 -1.98
C LEU A 17 4.80 -5.04 -1.39
N ALA A 18 3.52 -5.38 -1.31
CA ALA A 18 2.49 -4.56 -0.68
C ALA A 18 2.09 -5.18 0.66
N LEU A 19 2.21 -4.41 1.75
CA LEU A 19 2.02 -4.85 3.13
C LEU A 19 0.90 -4.04 3.78
N GLY A 20 -0.19 -4.69 4.16
CA GLY A 20 -1.27 -4.12 4.96
C GLY A 20 -1.40 -4.83 6.31
N ALA A 21 -1.72 -4.10 7.36
CA ALA A 21 -2.08 -4.68 8.65
C ALA A 21 -3.47 -5.31 8.57
N HIS A 22 -4.41 -4.61 7.92
CA HIS A 22 -5.82 -5.02 7.80
C HIS A 22 -6.26 -5.13 6.33
N ALA A 23 -7.43 -5.67 6.14
CA ALA A 23 -7.96 -6.11 4.85
C ALA A 23 -8.43 -5.01 3.90
N ASP A 24 -8.11 -3.76 4.08
CA ASP A 24 -8.46 -2.63 3.21
C ASP A 24 -7.34 -1.59 3.13
N ASP A 25 -6.28 -1.78 3.91
CA ASP A 25 -5.22 -0.79 4.07
C ASP A 25 -4.48 -0.47 2.77
N ILE A 26 -4.05 -1.50 2.05
CA ILE A 26 -3.27 -1.33 0.81
C ILE A 26 -4.12 -0.61 -0.23
N GLU A 27 -5.38 -1.01 -0.35
CA GLU A 27 -6.33 -0.44 -1.30
C GLU A 27 -6.65 1.02 -0.99
N ILE A 28 -6.80 1.35 0.30
CA ILE A 28 -7.04 2.73 0.73
C ILE A 28 -5.79 3.58 0.52
N GLY A 29 -4.63 3.12 0.99
CA GLY A 29 -3.42 3.91 1.00
C GLY A 29 -2.69 3.98 -0.35
N ALA A 30 -2.73 2.90 -1.14
CA ALA A 30 -1.90 2.74 -2.34
C ALA A 30 -2.63 2.10 -3.53
N GLY A 31 -3.95 1.91 -3.47
CA GLY A 31 -4.70 1.20 -4.53
C GLY A 31 -4.59 1.84 -5.90
N GLY A 32 -4.60 3.17 -5.98
CA GLY A 32 -4.40 3.90 -7.23
C GLY A 32 -2.98 3.69 -7.79
N THR A 33 -1.98 3.69 -6.91
CA THR A 33 -0.59 3.40 -7.27
C THR A 33 -0.43 1.97 -7.79
N VAL A 34 -1.09 1.00 -7.15
CA VAL A 34 -1.09 -0.40 -7.64
C VAL A 34 -1.70 -0.48 -9.03
N LEU A 35 -2.89 0.08 -9.25
CA LEU A 35 -3.53 0.11 -10.59
C LEU A 35 -2.60 0.72 -11.64
N ARG A 36 -1.94 1.82 -11.30
CA ARG A 36 -0.99 2.48 -12.19
C ARG A 36 0.24 1.60 -12.49
N LEU A 37 0.83 0.96 -11.47
CA LEU A 37 1.98 0.08 -11.65
C LEU A 37 1.66 -1.13 -12.53
N VAL A 38 0.48 -1.73 -12.36
CA VAL A 38 -0.01 -2.84 -13.19
C VAL A 38 -0.14 -2.42 -14.66
N GLU A 39 -0.62 -1.21 -14.93
CA GLU A 39 -0.78 -0.70 -16.28
C GLU A 39 0.53 -0.28 -16.94
N GLU A 40 1.42 0.39 -16.19
CA GLU A 40 2.65 0.96 -16.72
C GLU A 40 3.80 -0.05 -16.85
N HIS A 41 3.73 -1.17 -16.08
CA HIS A 41 4.78 -2.20 -16.07
C HIS A 41 4.21 -3.59 -16.41
N PRO A 42 3.99 -3.89 -17.70
CA PRO A 42 3.59 -5.23 -18.12
C PRO A 42 4.57 -6.29 -17.60
N GLY A 43 4.06 -7.28 -16.87
CA GLY A 43 4.89 -8.32 -16.27
C GLY A 43 5.34 -8.03 -14.84
N VAL A 44 4.95 -6.90 -14.23
CA VAL A 44 5.21 -6.66 -12.81
C VAL A 44 4.74 -7.84 -11.96
N GLU A 45 5.56 -8.22 -10.97
CA GLU A 45 5.24 -9.27 -10.01
C GLU A 45 4.84 -8.65 -8.67
N PHE A 46 3.70 -9.07 -8.12
CA PHE A 46 3.24 -8.61 -6.82
C PHE A 46 3.28 -9.71 -5.76
N LYS A 47 3.75 -9.35 -4.58
CA LYS A 47 3.46 -10.07 -3.34
C LYS A 47 2.58 -9.16 -2.48
N TRP A 48 1.32 -9.57 -2.30
CA TRP A 48 0.31 -8.85 -1.55
C TRP A 48 0.08 -9.54 -0.21
N VAL A 49 0.36 -8.85 0.88
CA VAL A 49 0.31 -9.41 2.23
C VAL A 49 -0.63 -8.59 3.09
N VAL A 50 -1.62 -9.24 3.69
CA VAL A 50 -2.48 -8.65 4.70
C VAL A 50 -2.32 -9.45 5.99
N LEU A 51 -1.78 -8.83 7.03
CA LEU A 51 -1.33 -9.54 8.23
C LEU A 51 -2.49 -10.08 9.07
N THR A 52 -3.59 -9.36 9.15
CA THR A 52 -4.76 -9.75 9.94
C THR A 52 -5.98 -10.02 9.07
N GLY A 53 -7.02 -10.57 9.65
CA GLY A 53 -8.28 -10.86 8.98
C GLY A 53 -8.65 -12.33 9.05
N LYS A 54 -9.90 -12.58 9.46
CA LYS A 54 -10.52 -13.92 9.51
C LYS A 54 -11.94 -13.86 8.97
N GLY A 55 -12.44 -14.99 8.49
CA GLY A 55 -13.80 -15.09 7.97
C GLY A 55 -14.04 -14.15 6.79
N ASP A 56 -15.09 -13.33 6.87
CA ASP A 56 -15.48 -12.42 5.78
C ASP A 56 -14.38 -11.44 5.40
N ARG A 57 -13.63 -10.89 6.36
CA ARG A 57 -12.51 -9.97 6.12
C ARG A 57 -11.39 -10.62 5.30
N GLN A 58 -11.11 -11.90 5.52
CA GLN A 58 -10.15 -12.65 4.71
C GLN A 58 -10.62 -12.81 3.26
N THR A 59 -11.91 -13.08 3.09
CA THR A 59 -12.51 -13.22 1.76
C THR A 59 -12.53 -11.88 1.02
N GLU A 60 -12.88 -10.79 1.71
CA GLU A 60 -12.83 -9.42 1.16
C GLU A 60 -11.42 -9.06 0.69
N ALA A 61 -10.40 -9.27 1.54
CA ALA A 61 -9.01 -8.99 1.20
C ALA A 61 -8.52 -9.77 -0.03
N HIS A 62 -8.85 -11.05 -0.11
CA HIS A 62 -8.43 -11.90 -1.24
C HIS A 62 -9.07 -11.43 -2.55
N ARG A 63 -10.38 -11.23 -2.56
CA ARG A 63 -11.12 -10.78 -3.75
C ARG A 63 -10.70 -9.38 -4.19
N SER A 64 -10.46 -8.49 -3.24
CA SER A 64 -9.98 -7.15 -3.51
C SER A 64 -8.60 -7.18 -4.16
N ALA A 65 -7.65 -7.90 -3.58
CA ALA A 65 -6.32 -8.05 -4.14
C ALA A 65 -6.37 -8.55 -5.59
N GLU A 66 -7.16 -9.60 -5.87
CA GLU A 66 -7.36 -10.12 -7.23
C GLU A 66 -7.91 -9.05 -8.18
N ALA A 67 -8.89 -8.25 -7.73
CA ALA A 67 -9.52 -7.22 -8.53
C ALA A 67 -8.61 -6.01 -8.83
N PHE A 68 -7.72 -5.64 -7.90
CA PHE A 68 -6.72 -4.59 -8.09
C PHE A 68 -5.55 -5.04 -8.95
N LEU A 69 -5.08 -6.28 -8.77
CA LEU A 69 -3.92 -6.82 -9.47
C LEU A 69 -4.24 -7.31 -10.88
N GLY A 70 -5.49 -7.74 -11.13
CA GLY A 70 -5.90 -8.22 -12.44
C GLY A 70 -5.03 -9.41 -12.91
N PRO A 71 -4.51 -9.36 -14.16
CA PRO A 71 -3.85 -10.53 -14.78
C PRO A 71 -2.35 -10.65 -14.45
N VAL A 72 -1.77 -9.79 -13.60
CA VAL A 72 -0.33 -9.86 -13.31
C VAL A 72 0.03 -11.05 -12.43
N THR A 73 1.29 -11.48 -12.49
CA THR A 73 1.79 -12.52 -11.59
C THR A 73 1.74 -12.02 -10.15
N ALA A 74 0.95 -12.67 -9.32
CA ALA A 74 0.78 -12.25 -7.95
C ALA A 74 0.67 -13.44 -6.98
N SER A 75 1.15 -13.22 -5.76
CA SER A 75 0.84 -14.06 -4.59
C SER A 75 0.13 -13.24 -3.54
N VAL A 76 -0.97 -13.75 -3.01
CA VAL A 76 -1.74 -13.12 -1.93
C VAL A 76 -1.57 -13.96 -0.67
N GLU A 77 -0.97 -13.38 0.37
CA GLU A 77 -0.68 -14.05 1.63
C GLU A 77 -1.48 -13.42 2.78
N LEU A 78 -2.22 -14.24 3.50
CA LEU A 78 -3.09 -13.87 4.60
C LEU A 78 -2.76 -14.75 5.82
N PRO A 79 -1.68 -14.44 6.58
CA PRO A 79 -1.22 -15.27 7.70
C PRO A 79 -2.24 -15.36 8.85
N GLY A 80 -3.20 -14.42 8.92
CA GLY A 80 -4.32 -14.50 9.85
C GLY A 80 -3.95 -14.19 11.30
N PHE A 81 -2.99 -13.32 11.55
CA PHE A 81 -2.70 -12.81 12.88
C PHE A 81 -3.93 -12.12 13.51
N ARG A 82 -3.89 -11.95 14.81
CA ARG A 82 -5.00 -11.33 15.54
C ARG A 82 -5.02 -9.82 15.31
N ASP A 83 -6.15 -9.31 14.79
CA ASP A 83 -6.43 -7.88 14.62
C ASP A 83 -6.34 -7.12 15.96
N GLY A 84 -5.67 -5.97 15.95
CA GLY A 84 -5.42 -5.15 17.14
C GLY A 84 -4.30 -5.67 18.05
N PHE A 85 -3.68 -6.80 17.73
CA PHE A 85 -2.72 -7.46 18.62
C PHE A 85 -1.35 -7.72 18.01
N LEU A 86 -1.05 -7.20 16.82
CA LEU A 86 0.25 -7.45 16.19
C LEU A 86 1.45 -7.13 17.09
N PRO A 87 1.47 -6.03 17.89
CA PRO A 87 2.58 -5.76 18.81
C PRO A 87 2.77 -6.82 19.92
N TYR A 88 1.71 -7.49 20.30
CA TYR A 88 1.74 -8.53 21.33
C TYR A 88 2.16 -9.89 20.79
N ASP A 89 1.95 -10.11 19.49
CA ASP A 89 2.38 -11.29 18.72
C ASP A 89 3.67 -11.00 17.94
N GLY A 90 4.43 -9.99 18.35
CA GLY A 90 5.56 -9.42 17.62
C GLY A 90 6.66 -10.42 17.21
N ARG A 91 6.87 -11.49 17.99
CA ARG A 91 7.82 -12.55 17.63
C ARG A 91 7.36 -13.32 16.40
N GLU A 92 6.13 -13.75 16.39
CA GLU A 92 5.50 -14.52 15.32
C GLU A 92 5.39 -13.68 14.06
N VAL A 93 4.95 -12.42 14.21
CA VAL A 93 4.88 -11.46 13.11
C VAL A 93 6.27 -11.20 12.53
N LYS A 94 7.29 -10.99 13.37
CA LYS A 94 8.68 -10.83 12.91
C LYS A 94 9.19 -12.06 12.17
N SER A 95 8.89 -13.26 12.67
CA SER A 95 9.28 -14.50 12.00
C SER A 95 8.65 -14.62 10.62
N PHE A 96 7.38 -14.20 10.47
CA PHE A 96 6.72 -14.15 9.18
C PHE A 96 7.40 -13.15 8.23
N PHE A 97 7.76 -11.95 8.70
CA PHE A 97 8.48 -10.97 7.87
C PHE A 97 9.81 -11.51 7.32
N GLU A 98 10.53 -12.36 8.06
CA GLU A 98 11.76 -12.99 7.57
C GLU A 98 11.50 -13.91 6.36
N THR A 99 10.30 -14.52 6.27
CA THR A 99 9.93 -15.37 5.12
C THR A 99 9.69 -14.59 3.83
N LEU A 100 9.50 -13.27 3.91
CA LEU A 100 9.26 -12.42 2.76
C LEU A 100 10.55 -12.03 2.02
N LYS A 101 11.72 -12.14 2.66
CA LYS A 101 13.03 -11.73 2.09
C LYS A 101 13.36 -12.37 0.74
N PRO A 102 13.10 -13.67 0.50
CA PRO A 102 13.41 -14.30 -0.78
C PRO A 102 12.67 -13.74 -1.98
N PHE A 103 11.64 -12.93 -1.76
CA PHE A 103 10.93 -12.25 -2.86
C PHE A 103 11.78 -11.16 -3.52
N GLU A 104 12.76 -10.58 -2.79
CA GLU A 104 13.66 -9.52 -3.28
C GLU A 104 12.92 -8.39 -3.99
N PRO A 105 12.02 -7.64 -3.30
CA PRO A 105 11.22 -6.59 -3.92
C PRO A 105 12.09 -5.42 -4.39
N ASP A 106 11.70 -4.78 -5.48
CA ASP A 106 12.30 -3.53 -5.94
C ASP A 106 11.61 -2.31 -5.32
N LEU A 107 10.32 -2.49 -4.96
CA LEU A 107 9.51 -1.49 -4.28
C LEU A 107 8.70 -2.15 -3.17
N ILE A 108 8.63 -1.49 -2.02
CA ILE A 108 7.77 -1.91 -0.91
C ILE A 108 6.78 -0.81 -0.59
N LEU A 109 5.49 -1.16 -0.53
CA LEU A 109 4.41 -0.32 -0.04
C LEU A 109 4.04 -0.78 1.36
N THR A 110 4.06 0.11 2.33
CA THR A 110 3.79 -0.20 3.74
C THR A 110 3.12 0.99 4.45
N HIS A 111 2.68 0.80 5.68
CA HIS A 111 2.08 1.86 6.47
C HIS A 111 3.04 3.00 6.79
N TYR A 112 2.47 4.20 7.03
CA TYR A 112 3.20 5.35 7.51
C TYR A 112 3.70 5.13 8.94
N ARG A 113 4.94 5.49 9.19
CA ARG A 113 5.58 5.31 10.51
C ARG A 113 4.94 6.13 11.62
N GLY A 114 4.40 7.29 11.29
CA GLY A 114 3.71 8.17 12.22
C GLY A 114 2.23 7.85 12.44
N ASP A 115 1.74 6.78 11.83
CA ASP A 115 0.38 6.27 12.05
C ASP A 115 0.16 5.89 13.52
N LEU A 116 -0.96 6.28 14.11
CA LEU A 116 -1.25 6.04 15.54
C LEU A 116 -1.87 4.68 15.82
N HIS A 117 -2.28 3.93 14.79
CA HIS A 117 -2.74 2.56 14.98
C HIS A 117 -1.55 1.63 15.28
N GLN A 118 -1.62 0.88 16.37
CA GLN A 118 -0.51 0.03 16.84
C GLN A 118 -0.07 -1.02 15.82
N ASP A 119 -1.01 -1.63 15.07
CA ASP A 119 -0.71 -2.66 14.08
C ASP A 119 -0.03 -2.03 12.85
N HIS A 120 -0.44 -0.83 12.44
CA HIS A 120 0.19 -0.08 11.34
C HIS A 120 1.63 0.27 11.68
N ARG A 121 1.87 0.79 12.89
CA ARG A 121 3.25 1.11 13.35
C ARG A 121 4.15 -0.11 13.34
N LEU A 122 3.68 -1.23 13.91
CA LEU A 122 4.48 -2.46 13.92
C LEU A 122 4.77 -2.96 12.50
N THR A 123 3.78 -2.93 11.62
CA THR A 123 3.97 -3.32 10.21
C THR A 123 5.06 -2.47 9.55
N CYS A 124 5.02 -1.16 9.74
CA CYS A 124 6.06 -0.25 9.23
C CYS A 124 7.43 -0.55 9.87
N GLU A 125 7.49 -0.70 11.18
CA GLU A 125 8.74 -0.97 11.91
C GLU A 125 9.39 -2.27 11.45
N LEU A 126 8.63 -3.34 11.31
CA LEU A 126 9.12 -4.62 10.84
C LEU A 126 9.53 -4.58 9.36
N THR A 127 8.83 -3.80 8.53
CA THR A 127 9.24 -3.54 7.14
C THR A 127 10.65 -2.94 7.10
N TRP A 128 10.90 -1.85 7.84
CA TRP A 128 12.22 -1.21 7.90
C TRP A 128 13.29 -2.08 8.55
N ASN A 129 12.93 -2.92 9.51
CA ASN A 129 13.84 -3.87 10.13
C ASN A 129 14.28 -4.98 9.18
N THR A 130 13.40 -5.38 8.27
CA THR A 130 13.61 -6.52 7.39
C THR A 130 14.25 -6.12 6.06
N PHE A 131 13.88 -4.93 5.51
CA PHE A 131 14.24 -4.46 4.17
C PHE A 131 15.00 -3.12 4.22
N ARG A 132 16.21 -3.11 4.80
CA ARG A 132 16.97 -1.88 5.12
C ARG A 132 17.55 -1.15 3.91
N ASP A 133 17.73 -1.84 2.81
CA ASP A 133 18.39 -1.39 1.56
C ASP A 133 17.43 -1.31 0.36
N HIS A 134 16.12 -1.35 0.62
CA HIS A 134 15.08 -1.30 -0.40
C HIS A 134 14.44 0.09 -0.52
N LEU A 135 13.82 0.36 -1.66
CA LEU A 135 12.93 1.50 -1.83
C LEU A 135 11.60 1.21 -1.12
N ILE A 136 11.30 1.99 -0.09
CA ILE A 136 10.09 1.84 0.73
C ILE A 136 9.27 3.12 0.63
N LEU A 137 8.02 2.99 0.24
CA LEU A 137 7.02 4.05 0.26
C LEU A 137 5.99 3.73 1.36
N GLU A 138 5.91 4.62 2.34
CA GLU A 138 4.98 4.50 3.45
C GLU A 138 3.69 5.25 3.08
N TYR A 139 2.55 4.56 2.99
CA TYR A 139 1.25 5.15 2.67
C TYR A 139 0.48 5.55 3.92
N GLU A 140 -0.44 6.48 3.76
CA GLU A 140 -1.30 6.98 4.83
C GLU A 140 -2.72 6.41 4.74
N ILE A 141 -3.37 6.26 5.90
CA ILE A 141 -4.74 5.78 6.01
C ILE A 141 -5.59 6.84 6.74
N PRO A 142 -6.64 7.40 6.11
CA PRO A 142 -7.58 8.28 6.80
C PRO A 142 -8.42 7.46 7.79
N LYS A 143 -8.44 7.87 9.03
CA LYS A 143 -9.16 7.22 10.14
C LYS A 143 -9.40 8.19 11.30
N TYR A 144 -9.94 7.72 12.41
CA TYR A 144 -10.32 8.57 13.55
C TYR A 144 -9.16 9.23 14.30
N ASP A 145 -7.93 8.71 14.16
CA ASP A 145 -6.78 9.13 14.96
C ASP A 145 -6.24 10.52 14.59
N GLY A 146 -6.62 11.06 13.43
CA GLY A 146 -6.20 12.40 13.00
C GLY A 146 -4.69 12.53 12.78
N ASP A 147 -4.05 11.48 12.31
CA ASP A 147 -2.61 11.29 12.21
C ASP A 147 -2.05 11.45 10.78
N LEU A 148 -2.85 12.01 9.88
CA LEU A 148 -2.36 12.38 8.55
C LEU A 148 -1.28 13.47 8.66
N GLY A 149 -0.18 13.27 7.97
CA GLY A 149 0.96 14.16 8.00
C GLY A 149 1.20 14.89 6.68
N THR A 150 2.47 15.20 6.40
CA THR A 150 2.91 15.87 5.18
C THR A 150 3.76 14.90 4.37
N PRO A 151 3.19 14.17 3.41
CA PRO A 151 3.95 13.27 2.54
C PRO A 151 4.94 14.05 1.68
N ASN A 152 5.97 13.37 1.22
CA ASN A 152 7.04 13.95 0.41
C ASN A 152 7.27 13.24 -0.93
N PHE A 153 6.45 12.23 -1.21
CA PHE A 153 6.43 11.50 -2.47
C PHE A 153 4.98 11.36 -2.94
N TYR A 154 4.70 11.66 -4.19
CA TYR A 154 3.34 11.67 -4.71
C TYR A 154 3.24 10.88 -5.99
N VAL A 155 2.16 10.13 -6.12
CA VAL A 155 1.80 9.40 -7.33
C VAL A 155 0.53 10.03 -7.91
N PRO A 156 0.64 10.90 -8.93
CA PRO A 156 -0.53 11.43 -9.63
C PRO A 156 -1.33 10.31 -10.29
N LEU A 157 -2.64 10.39 -10.19
CA LEU A 157 -3.56 9.39 -10.73
C LEU A 157 -4.40 9.99 -11.85
N ARG A 158 -4.65 9.20 -12.89
CA ARG A 158 -5.65 9.53 -13.91
C ARG A 158 -7.05 9.35 -13.35
N GLU A 159 -8.01 10.01 -13.96
CA GLU A 159 -9.41 9.97 -13.50
C GLU A 159 -10.01 8.55 -13.53
N ASP A 160 -9.64 7.75 -14.54
CA ASP A 160 -10.07 6.35 -14.64
C ASP A 160 -9.51 5.48 -13.51
N GLN A 161 -8.24 5.69 -13.13
CA GLN A 161 -7.61 5.00 -11.99
C GLN A 161 -8.27 5.40 -10.66
N VAL A 162 -8.54 6.68 -10.45
CA VAL A 162 -9.28 7.17 -9.28
C VAL A 162 -10.66 6.53 -9.19
N ARG A 163 -11.42 6.57 -10.28
CA ARG A 163 -12.75 5.95 -10.35
C ARG A 163 -12.67 4.46 -10.04
N ARG A 164 -11.77 3.74 -10.71
CA ARG A 164 -11.59 2.30 -10.51
C ARG A 164 -11.24 1.95 -9.07
N LYS A 165 -10.31 2.68 -8.44
CA LYS A 165 -9.98 2.51 -7.02
C LYS A 165 -11.21 2.64 -6.13
N ILE A 166 -11.97 3.71 -6.30
CA ILE A 166 -13.15 3.99 -5.47
C ILE A 166 -14.24 2.93 -5.66
N ASP A 167 -14.48 2.51 -6.90
CA ASP A 167 -15.48 1.51 -7.21
C ASP A 167 -15.10 0.14 -6.59
N LEU A 168 -13.83 -0.26 -6.67
CA LEU A 168 -13.32 -1.48 -6.04
C LEU A 168 -13.41 -1.44 -4.51
N LEU A 169 -13.06 -0.32 -3.88
CA LEU A 169 -13.25 -0.15 -2.44
C LEU A 169 -14.71 -0.33 -2.03
N ALA A 170 -15.63 0.29 -2.75
CA ALA A 170 -17.06 0.17 -2.49
C ALA A 170 -17.60 -1.26 -2.74
N GLU A 171 -17.07 -1.97 -3.72
CA GLU A 171 -17.50 -3.31 -4.09
C GLU A 171 -17.04 -4.37 -3.08
N HIS A 172 -15.75 -4.35 -2.72
CA HIS A 172 -15.13 -5.46 -2.02
C HIS A 172 -15.19 -5.39 -0.49
N PHE A 173 -15.38 -4.22 0.11
CA PHE A 173 -15.35 -4.06 1.56
C PHE A 173 -16.71 -3.72 2.18
N ALA A 174 -17.69 -4.59 1.93
CA ALA A 174 -19.04 -4.44 2.47
C ALA A 174 -19.09 -4.34 3.99
N SER A 175 -18.20 -5.04 4.69
CA SER A 175 -18.07 -5.02 6.14
C SER A 175 -17.68 -3.63 6.70
N GLN A 176 -17.07 -2.76 5.88
CA GLN A 176 -16.62 -1.44 6.30
C GLN A 176 -17.66 -0.34 6.09
N ARG A 177 -18.69 -0.57 5.29
CA ARG A 177 -19.72 0.42 4.95
C ARG A 177 -20.50 0.98 6.15
N VAL A 178 -20.45 0.30 7.29
CA VAL A 178 -21.07 0.77 8.53
C VAL A 178 -20.26 1.86 9.25
N LYS A 179 -19.01 2.06 8.85
CA LYS A 179 -18.11 3.05 9.42
C LYS A 179 -18.27 4.37 8.65
N HIS A 180 -18.63 5.46 9.33
CA HIS A 180 -18.91 6.74 8.69
C HIS A 180 -17.69 7.42 8.03
N TRP A 181 -16.47 6.97 8.31
CA TRP A 181 -15.26 7.43 7.61
C TRP A 181 -14.99 6.66 6.31
N TYR A 182 -15.60 5.47 6.15
CA TYR A 182 -15.43 4.63 4.97
C TYR A 182 -16.37 5.09 3.85
N GLU A 183 -16.16 6.30 3.39
CA GLU A 183 -17.01 6.99 2.43
C GLU A 183 -16.18 7.42 1.22
N ARG A 184 -16.84 7.43 0.05
CA ARG A 184 -16.25 7.87 -1.21
C ARG A 184 -15.58 9.24 -1.09
N GLU A 185 -16.24 10.17 -0.43
CA GLU A 185 -15.81 11.55 -0.24
C GLU A 185 -14.55 11.65 0.59
N THR A 186 -14.38 10.79 1.58
CA THR A 186 -13.16 10.72 2.42
C THR A 186 -11.94 10.40 1.56
N PHE A 187 -12.03 9.36 0.75
CA PHE A 187 -10.92 8.93 -0.10
C PHE A 187 -10.64 9.92 -1.23
N LEU A 188 -11.68 10.44 -1.90
CA LEU A 188 -11.53 11.46 -2.93
C LEU A 188 -10.94 12.75 -2.36
N GLY A 189 -11.43 13.19 -1.19
CA GLY A 189 -10.95 14.39 -0.52
C GLY A 189 -9.45 14.31 -0.20
N LEU A 190 -8.99 13.20 0.37
CA LEU A 190 -7.57 12.99 0.65
C LEU A 190 -6.75 13.01 -0.64
N MET A 191 -7.10 12.20 -1.64
CA MET A 191 -6.38 12.17 -2.93
C MET A 191 -6.41 13.54 -3.63
N ARG A 192 -7.49 14.34 -3.47
CA ARG A 192 -7.57 15.69 -4.04
C ARG A 192 -6.59 16.65 -3.36
N ILE A 193 -6.48 16.59 -2.02
CA ILE A 193 -5.49 17.38 -1.26
C ILE A 193 -4.09 17.03 -1.75
N ARG A 194 -3.77 15.75 -1.86
CA ARG A 194 -2.44 15.28 -2.33
C ARG A 194 -2.16 15.70 -3.78
N GLY A 195 -3.19 15.73 -4.63
CA GLY A 195 -3.10 16.28 -5.98
C GLY A 195 -2.75 17.77 -5.98
N LEU A 196 -3.37 18.56 -5.10
CA LEU A 196 -3.07 19.98 -4.93
C LEU A 196 -1.62 20.19 -4.47
N GLU A 197 -1.17 19.44 -3.46
CA GLU A 197 0.20 19.53 -2.91
C GLU A 197 1.27 19.21 -3.96
N CYS A 198 1.06 18.23 -4.81
CA CYS A 198 1.99 17.89 -5.88
C CYS A 198 1.80 18.69 -7.17
N HIS A 199 0.93 19.70 -7.15
CA HIS A 199 0.69 20.63 -8.26
C HIS A 199 0.11 19.98 -9.53
N VAL A 200 -0.83 19.04 -9.35
CA VAL A 200 -1.63 18.48 -10.44
C VAL A 200 -3.09 18.92 -10.32
N ALA A 201 -3.77 19.05 -11.45
CA ALA A 201 -5.18 19.47 -11.48
C ALA A 201 -6.14 18.39 -10.92
N GLY A 202 -5.72 17.13 -10.92
CA GLY A 202 -6.51 15.95 -10.51
C GLY A 202 -6.22 15.50 -9.08
N HIS A 203 -6.04 14.21 -8.94
CA HIS A 203 -5.84 13.48 -7.69
C HIS A 203 -4.44 12.85 -7.65
N ALA A 204 -3.93 12.60 -6.46
CA ALA A 204 -2.72 11.85 -6.23
C ALA A 204 -2.82 11.03 -4.95
N GLU A 205 -2.05 9.97 -4.83
CA GLU A 205 -1.74 9.33 -3.56
C GLU A 205 -0.45 9.90 -2.99
N GLY A 206 -0.40 10.06 -1.67
CA GLY A 206 0.73 10.61 -0.94
C GLY A 206 1.46 9.52 -0.16
N PHE A 207 2.80 9.59 -0.20
CA PHE A 207 3.68 8.64 0.48
C PHE A 207 4.79 9.37 1.20
N TYR A 208 5.38 8.68 2.19
CA TYR A 208 6.61 9.10 2.84
C TYR A 208 7.76 8.24 2.33
N CYS A 209 8.66 8.85 1.57
CA CYS A 209 9.89 8.22 1.12
C CYS A 209 11.04 8.71 1.98
N ARG A 210 11.51 7.86 2.90
CA ARG A 210 12.53 8.28 3.90
C ARG A 210 13.95 8.22 3.36
N LYS A 211 14.21 7.33 2.43
CA LYS A 211 15.52 7.14 1.82
C LYS A 211 15.35 6.82 0.34
N VAL A 212 16.05 7.55 -0.49
CA VAL A 212 16.18 7.28 -1.92
C VAL A 212 17.61 7.53 -2.33
N VAL A 213 18.12 6.70 -3.22
CA VAL A 213 19.44 6.87 -3.83
C VAL A 213 19.23 7.29 -5.28
N LEU A 214 19.85 8.38 -5.67
CA LEU A 214 19.96 8.73 -7.09
C LEU A 214 21.11 7.90 -7.68
N ALA A 215 20.76 6.80 -8.38
CA ALA A 215 21.74 5.99 -9.08
C ALA A 215 22.26 6.73 -10.31
N GLY A 216 23.58 6.73 -10.49
CA GLY A 216 24.20 7.19 -11.74
C GLY A 216 24.01 6.13 -12.85
N ALA A 217 24.19 6.52 -14.12
CA ALA A 217 24.42 5.55 -15.18
C ALA A 217 25.83 4.97 -14.97
N ASP A 218 25.89 3.65 -14.72
CA ASP A 218 27.15 2.92 -14.77
C ASP A 218 27.60 2.73 -16.21
#